data_5bc47d90bcabe399cf7a55df8a05c944
#
_entry.id   5bc47d90bcabe399cf7a55df8a05c944
#
_cell.length_a   1.000
_cell.length_b   1.000
_cell.length_c   1.000
_cell.angle_alpha   90.00
_cell.angle_beta   90.00
_cell.angle_gamma   90.00
#
_symmetry.space_group_name_H-M   'P 1'
#
loop_
_entity.id
_entity.type
_entity.pdbx_description
1 polymer ?
#
loop_
_entity_poly.entity_id
_entity_poly.type
_entity_poly.pdbx_seq_one_letter_code
_entity_poly.pdbx_strand_id
1 'polypeptide(L)'
;MAFPELTGPIAEVVDDHAVVLDGEIVALDAKGRPSFGRLQRRMHVARPTTQLRNDFPVIYYAFDVLALDGESTIGRTYLERRRMLDDLRISGRQVQVPPFWTGVDGHRMLDLAREHHLEGVVAKRVDSTYRPGRRAPEWIKTPLRKTTEAVVVGWVDGSGAARHGVGSLLLGAYDDDGRLVYIGHVGTGFTTALRRSLREQLATLERPASPLAAPPPSRDAKDAHWVEPQLVGDVEYREYTGGSLRHPSWKGLRDDKTPAEVDLPGRH
;
A
#
# COMPACT_ATOMS: atom_id res chain seq x y z
N MET A 1 9.57 20.66 -9.08
CA MET A 1 10.02 19.60 -8.14
C MET A 1 8.92 19.36 -7.11
N ALA A 2 8.54 18.11 -6.86
CA ALA A 2 7.42 17.79 -5.97
C ALA A 2 7.76 17.92 -4.46
N PHE A 3 9.04 17.76 -4.10
CA PHE A 3 9.55 17.80 -2.72
C PHE A 3 10.75 18.75 -2.60
N PRO A 4 10.57 20.07 -2.86
CA PRO A 4 11.68 21.02 -2.86
C PRO A 4 12.31 21.21 -1.47
N GLU A 5 11.56 20.95 -0.41
CA GLU A 5 12.02 21.05 0.98
C GLU A 5 13.08 20.02 1.38
N LEU A 6 13.28 18.97 0.60
CA LEU A 6 14.31 17.95 0.86
C LEU A 6 15.68 18.31 0.26
N THR A 7 15.75 19.23 -0.71
CA THR A 7 16.99 19.53 -1.42
C THR A 7 18.06 20.10 -0.50
N GLY A 8 17.72 21.12 0.32
CA GLY A 8 18.64 21.69 1.30
C GLY A 8 19.09 20.68 2.36
N PRO A 9 18.14 20.06 3.10
CA PRO A 9 18.48 19.06 4.10
C PRO A 9 19.30 17.87 3.59
N ILE A 10 19.08 17.39 2.34
CA ILE A 10 19.93 16.34 1.76
C ILE A 10 21.36 16.88 1.57
N ALA A 11 21.51 18.06 0.99
CA ALA A 11 22.84 18.67 0.79
C ALA A 11 23.58 18.88 2.12
N GLU A 12 22.88 19.36 3.15
CA GLU A 12 23.47 19.59 4.48
C GLU A 12 23.98 18.30 5.15
N VAL A 13 23.24 17.19 5.06
CA VAL A 13 23.61 15.95 5.77
C VAL A 13 24.64 15.10 5.05
N VAL A 14 24.89 15.34 3.76
CA VAL A 14 25.96 14.66 3.01
C VAL A 14 27.26 15.45 3.02
N ASP A 15 27.23 16.69 3.58
CA ASP A 15 28.37 17.58 3.71
C ASP A 15 29.10 17.77 2.37
N ASP A 16 30.42 17.60 2.33
CA ASP A 16 31.22 17.76 1.12
C ASP A 16 31.22 16.53 0.19
N HIS A 17 30.42 15.49 0.50
CA HIS A 17 30.39 14.28 -0.31
C HIS A 17 29.44 14.40 -1.52
N ALA A 18 29.90 13.95 -2.68
CA ALA A 18 29.06 13.74 -3.85
C ALA A 18 28.43 12.34 -3.79
N VAL A 19 27.11 12.25 -3.55
CA VAL A 19 26.45 10.95 -3.33
C VAL A 19 25.27 10.73 -4.27
N VAL A 20 25.03 9.46 -4.60
CA VAL A 20 23.75 8.98 -5.15
C VAL A 20 23.15 8.00 -4.15
N LEU A 21 22.04 8.37 -3.56
CA LEU A 21 21.33 7.59 -2.56
C LEU A 21 20.07 6.93 -3.15
N ASP A 22 19.79 5.69 -2.73
CA ASP A 22 18.48 5.06 -2.91
C ASP A 22 17.71 5.11 -1.60
N GLY A 23 16.43 5.49 -1.68
CA GLY A 23 15.62 5.72 -0.50
C GLY A 23 14.15 5.88 -0.81
N GLU A 24 13.38 6.20 0.23
CA GLU A 24 11.94 6.41 0.14
C GLU A 24 11.52 7.70 0.83
N ILE A 25 10.68 8.49 0.14
CA ILE A 25 10.03 9.64 0.75
C ILE A 25 8.75 9.17 1.41
N VAL A 26 8.60 9.49 2.69
CA VAL A 26 7.40 9.17 3.48
C VAL A 26 6.81 10.43 4.10
N ALA A 27 5.48 10.44 4.29
CA ALA A 27 4.81 11.40 5.15
C ALA A 27 4.38 10.70 6.43
N LEU A 28 4.57 11.34 7.59
CA LEU A 28 4.21 10.77 8.88
C LEU A 28 2.83 11.24 9.34
N ASP A 29 2.10 10.38 10.04
CA ASP A 29 0.88 10.74 10.77
C ASP A 29 1.21 11.50 12.08
N ALA A 30 0.19 11.90 12.81
CA ALA A 30 0.37 12.61 14.09
C ALA A 30 1.06 11.76 15.19
N LYS A 31 1.14 10.44 15.00
CA LYS A 31 1.83 9.50 15.90
C LYS A 31 3.24 9.15 15.40
N GLY A 32 3.74 9.82 14.36
CA GLY A 32 5.06 9.59 13.78
C GLY A 32 5.17 8.33 12.91
N ARG A 33 4.06 7.76 12.45
CA ARG A 33 4.06 6.54 11.64
C ARG A 33 3.93 6.88 10.15
N PRO A 34 4.58 6.12 9.23
CA PRO A 34 4.39 6.27 7.79
C PRO A 34 2.92 6.18 7.40
N SER A 35 2.45 7.13 6.59
CA SER A 35 1.09 7.19 6.09
C SER A 35 1.08 7.51 4.60
N PHE A 36 0.74 6.51 3.80
CA PHE A 36 0.61 6.68 2.35
C PHE A 36 -0.51 7.67 1.99
N GLY A 37 -1.63 7.68 2.73
CA GLY A 37 -2.72 8.61 2.52
C GLY A 37 -2.30 10.08 2.67
N ARG A 38 -1.39 10.37 3.60
CA ARG A 38 -0.79 11.71 3.75
C ARG A 38 0.19 12.01 2.60
N LEU A 39 1.05 11.06 2.24
CA LEU A 39 1.99 11.22 1.12
C LEU A 39 1.23 11.44 -0.20
N GLN A 40 0.12 10.77 -0.42
CA GLN A 40 -0.71 10.91 -1.62
C GLN A 40 -1.20 12.36 -1.85
N ARG A 41 -1.39 13.15 -0.78
CA ARG A 41 -1.73 14.57 -0.87
C ARG A 41 -0.61 15.40 -1.50
N ARG A 42 0.62 14.91 -1.45
CA ARG A 42 1.83 15.52 -1.99
C ARG A 42 2.22 14.98 -3.37
N MET A 43 1.91 13.71 -3.63
CA MET A 43 2.21 13.06 -4.92
C MET A 43 1.50 13.79 -6.06
N HIS A 44 2.21 13.93 -7.18
CA HIS A 44 1.73 14.60 -8.40
C HIS A 44 1.56 16.13 -8.29
N VAL A 45 1.87 16.76 -7.16
CA VAL A 45 1.88 18.20 -7.00
C VAL A 45 3.28 18.74 -7.31
N ALA A 46 3.50 19.14 -8.55
CA ALA A 46 4.83 19.58 -9.02
C ALA A 46 5.37 20.85 -8.34
N ARG A 47 4.48 21.70 -7.81
CA ARG A 47 4.81 22.97 -7.12
C ARG A 47 3.94 23.10 -5.87
N PRO A 48 4.28 22.41 -4.77
CA PRO A 48 3.49 22.47 -3.55
C PRO A 48 3.61 23.85 -2.89
N THR A 49 2.48 24.37 -2.41
CA THR A 49 2.45 25.61 -1.61
C THR A 49 3.14 25.39 -0.27
N THR A 50 3.56 26.48 0.39
CA THR A 50 4.11 26.40 1.76
C THR A 50 3.13 25.77 2.73
N GLN A 51 1.85 26.12 2.63
CA GLN A 51 0.79 25.51 3.45
C GLN A 51 0.74 23.99 3.26
N LEU A 52 0.71 23.50 2.01
CA LEU A 52 0.65 22.07 1.72
C LEU A 52 1.87 21.31 2.26
N ARG A 53 3.07 21.92 2.22
CA ARG A 53 4.29 21.34 2.80
C ARG A 53 4.21 21.26 4.33
N ASN A 54 3.66 22.27 4.98
CA ASN A 54 3.49 22.30 6.43
C ASN A 54 2.41 21.31 6.91
N ASP A 55 1.30 21.20 6.18
CA ASP A 55 0.22 20.28 6.53
C ASP A 55 0.62 18.80 6.34
N PHE A 56 1.48 18.52 5.36
CA PHE A 56 1.94 17.18 5.02
C PHE A 56 3.48 17.13 4.90
N PRO A 57 4.20 17.29 6.02
CA PRO A 57 5.67 17.20 6.01
C PRO A 57 6.14 15.82 5.60
N VAL A 58 7.29 15.78 4.92
CA VAL A 58 7.91 14.55 4.44
C VAL A 58 9.30 14.35 5.00
N ILE A 59 9.70 13.07 5.10
CA ILE A 59 11.03 12.62 5.47
C ILE A 59 11.56 11.74 4.34
N TYR A 60 12.85 11.84 4.04
CA TYR A 60 13.55 10.92 3.16
C TYR A 60 14.33 9.90 4.00
N TYR A 61 14.02 8.63 3.82
CA TYR A 61 14.77 7.51 4.39
C TYR A 61 15.73 6.96 3.35
N ALA A 62 17.05 7.22 3.53
CA ALA A 62 18.08 6.63 2.70
C ALA A 62 18.43 5.24 3.23
N PHE A 63 18.39 4.23 2.37
CA PHE A 63 18.68 2.84 2.76
C PHE A 63 19.75 2.15 1.89
N ASP A 64 20.26 2.82 0.85
CA ASP A 64 21.38 2.35 0.04
C ASP A 64 22.16 3.51 -0.56
N VAL A 65 23.45 3.31 -0.87
CA VAL A 65 24.31 4.27 -1.56
C VAL A 65 24.80 3.65 -2.88
N LEU A 66 24.57 4.35 -4.00
CA LEU A 66 24.82 3.84 -5.35
C LEU A 66 26.07 4.47 -5.99
N ALA A 67 26.48 5.63 -5.52
CA ALA A 67 27.76 6.26 -5.85
C ALA A 67 28.20 7.13 -4.67
N LEU A 68 29.52 7.25 -4.48
CA LEU A 68 30.15 8.08 -3.48
C LEU A 68 31.41 8.71 -4.09
N ASP A 69 31.51 10.04 -4.04
CA ASP A 69 32.66 10.84 -4.52
C ASP A 69 33.10 10.50 -5.96
N GLY A 70 32.12 10.30 -6.83
CA GLY A 70 32.31 9.98 -8.25
C GLY A 70 32.50 8.50 -8.55
N GLU A 71 32.66 7.64 -7.54
CA GLU A 71 32.80 6.20 -7.73
C GLU A 71 31.46 5.46 -7.58
N SER A 72 31.17 4.56 -8.53
CA SER A 72 29.98 3.71 -8.45
C SER A 72 30.15 2.60 -7.42
N THR A 73 29.16 2.42 -6.57
CA THR A 73 29.12 1.36 -5.55
C THR A 73 28.20 0.20 -5.91
N ILE A 74 27.47 0.25 -7.04
CA ILE A 74 26.46 -0.77 -7.42
C ILE A 74 27.04 -2.19 -7.55
N GLY A 75 28.31 -2.34 -7.89
CA GLY A 75 29.02 -3.63 -7.97
C GLY A 75 29.48 -4.19 -6.61
N ARG A 76 29.42 -3.40 -5.54
CA ARG A 76 29.74 -3.86 -4.18
C ARG A 76 28.59 -4.66 -3.60
N THR A 77 28.86 -5.49 -2.60
CA THR A 77 27.82 -6.21 -1.86
C THR A 77 26.92 -5.25 -1.10
N TYR A 78 25.67 -5.66 -0.81
CA TYR A 78 24.73 -4.85 -0.03
C TYR A 78 25.33 -4.46 1.34
N LEU A 79 26.01 -5.39 2.00
CA LEU A 79 26.60 -5.12 3.31
C LEU A 79 27.72 -4.06 3.25
N GLU A 80 28.55 -4.06 2.19
CA GLU A 80 29.58 -3.02 1.98
C GLU A 80 28.92 -1.66 1.73
N ARG A 81 27.93 -1.60 0.83
CA ARG A 81 27.20 -0.34 0.56
C ARG A 81 26.51 0.20 1.80
N ARG A 82 25.94 -0.71 2.61
CA ARG A 82 25.29 -0.32 3.87
C ARG A 82 26.27 0.27 4.87
N ARG A 83 27.47 -0.30 5.01
CA ARG A 83 28.54 0.26 5.85
C ARG A 83 28.98 1.64 5.34
N MET A 84 29.18 1.78 4.04
CA MET A 84 29.51 3.09 3.44
C MET A 84 28.41 4.14 3.73
N LEU A 85 27.13 3.75 3.68
CA LEU A 85 26.01 4.64 4.02
C LEU A 85 26.03 5.02 5.52
N ASP A 86 26.35 4.08 6.40
CA ASP A 86 26.45 4.32 7.85
C ASP A 86 27.67 5.22 8.17
N ASP A 87 28.78 5.08 7.44
CA ASP A 87 29.99 5.91 7.59
C ASP A 87 29.76 7.38 7.22
N LEU A 88 28.79 7.67 6.33
CA LEU A 88 28.35 9.04 6.02
C LEU A 88 27.67 9.74 7.20
N ARG A 89 27.28 9.02 8.26
CA ARG A 89 26.65 9.54 9.48
C ARG A 89 25.45 10.46 9.22
N ILE A 90 24.71 10.18 8.15
CA ILE A 90 23.53 10.95 7.77
C ILE A 90 22.54 10.96 8.95
N SER A 91 22.35 12.13 9.55
CA SER A 91 21.41 12.32 10.65
C SER A 91 20.81 13.71 10.58
N GLY A 92 19.55 13.79 10.21
CA GLY A 92 18.83 15.05 10.09
C GLY A 92 17.32 14.86 10.35
N ARG A 93 16.64 15.96 10.61
CA ARG A 93 15.20 15.92 10.87
C ARG A 93 14.39 15.40 9.68
N GLN A 94 14.81 15.73 8.46
CA GLN A 94 14.09 15.38 7.21
C GLN A 94 14.82 14.33 6.37
N VAL A 95 16.04 13.94 6.77
CA VAL A 95 16.82 12.90 6.10
C VAL A 95 17.37 11.97 7.14
N GLN A 96 17.07 10.69 7.03
CA GLN A 96 17.44 9.68 8.03
C GLN A 96 17.89 8.40 7.34
N VAL A 97 18.76 7.66 8.02
CA VAL A 97 19.15 6.30 7.63
C VAL A 97 18.47 5.34 8.61
N PRO A 98 17.47 4.54 8.15
CA PRO A 98 16.81 3.60 9.04
C PRO A 98 17.77 2.49 9.49
N PRO A 99 17.60 1.94 10.69
CA PRO A 99 18.40 0.82 11.15
C PRO A 99 18.17 -0.41 10.28
N PHE A 100 19.14 -1.31 10.22
CA PHE A 100 19.02 -2.62 9.61
C PHE A 100 19.58 -3.69 10.56
N TRP A 101 19.16 -4.92 10.34
CA TRP A 101 19.55 -6.05 11.19
C TRP A 101 20.02 -7.21 10.31
N THR A 102 21.03 -7.92 10.77
CA THR A 102 21.53 -9.15 10.13
C THR A 102 21.37 -10.33 11.07
N GLY A 103 21.13 -11.53 10.51
CA GLY A 103 21.02 -12.76 11.31
C GLY A 103 19.78 -12.85 12.21
N VAL A 104 18.77 -12.01 11.96
CA VAL A 104 17.51 -12.02 12.72
C VAL A 104 16.48 -12.88 12.00
N ASP A 105 15.70 -13.62 12.78
CA ASP A 105 14.57 -14.42 12.27
C ASP A 105 13.52 -13.53 11.59
N GLY A 106 13.06 -13.95 10.40
CA GLY A 106 12.12 -13.18 9.59
C GLY A 106 10.73 -13.02 10.23
N HIS A 107 10.26 -14.02 11.00
CA HIS A 107 8.97 -13.93 11.69
C HIS A 107 9.02 -12.88 12.79
N ARG A 108 10.11 -12.87 13.57
CA ARG A 108 10.33 -11.85 14.60
C ARG A 108 10.37 -10.44 14.00
N MET A 109 11.00 -10.27 12.83
CA MET A 109 11.00 -8.98 12.14
C MET A 109 9.61 -8.56 11.64
N LEU A 110 8.79 -9.51 11.21
CA LEU A 110 7.39 -9.24 10.83
C LEU A 110 6.55 -8.87 12.05
N ASP A 111 6.76 -9.52 13.20
CA ASP A 111 6.05 -9.18 14.43
C ASP A 111 6.41 -7.77 14.90
N LEU A 112 7.69 -7.43 14.89
CA LEU A 112 8.15 -6.07 15.18
C LEU A 112 7.54 -5.03 14.21
N ALA A 113 7.47 -5.36 12.93
CA ALA A 113 6.84 -4.48 11.95
C ALA A 113 5.34 -4.28 12.21
N ARG A 114 4.62 -5.31 12.72
CA ARG A 114 3.21 -5.19 13.14
C ARG A 114 3.06 -4.28 14.35
N GLU A 115 3.89 -4.49 15.39
CA GLU A 115 3.89 -3.68 16.61
C GLU A 115 4.11 -2.20 16.31
N HIS A 116 4.99 -1.89 15.35
CA HIS A 116 5.29 -0.53 14.91
C HIS A 116 4.38 -0.02 13.78
N HIS A 117 3.34 -0.77 13.41
CA HIS A 117 2.40 -0.42 12.34
C HIS A 117 3.07 -0.10 10.99
N LEU A 118 4.15 -0.79 10.67
CA LEU A 118 4.84 -0.66 9.39
C LEU A 118 4.12 -1.46 8.30
N GLU A 119 4.39 -1.12 7.03
CA GLU A 119 3.78 -1.81 5.89
C GLU A 119 4.32 -3.23 5.64
N GLY A 120 5.42 -3.60 6.27
CA GLY A 120 6.11 -4.87 6.10
C GLY A 120 7.62 -4.75 6.22
N VAL A 121 8.31 -5.77 5.77
CA VAL A 121 9.78 -5.84 5.79
C VAL A 121 10.34 -6.08 4.39
N VAL A 122 11.58 -5.66 4.17
CA VAL A 122 12.37 -6.00 2.99
C VAL A 122 13.61 -6.75 3.44
N ALA A 123 13.68 -8.04 3.12
CA ALA A 123 14.89 -8.84 3.32
C ALA A 123 15.80 -8.68 2.11
N LYS A 124 17.04 -8.26 2.34
CA LYS A 124 18.06 -8.07 1.31
C LYS A 124 19.22 -9.03 1.56
N ARG A 125 19.60 -9.82 0.55
CA ARG A 125 20.74 -10.72 0.68
C ARG A 125 22.03 -9.92 0.81
N VAL A 126 22.79 -10.17 1.85
CA VAL A 126 23.94 -9.34 2.27
C VAL A 126 25.08 -9.28 1.25
N ASP A 127 25.28 -10.33 0.44
CA ASP A 127 26.30 -10.44 -0.60
C ASP A 127 25.79 -10.02 -2.00
N SER A 128 24.54 -9.53 -2.12
CA SER A 128 23.97 -9.13 -3.41
C SER A 128 24.49 -7.76 -3.88
N THR A 129 24.68 -7.64 -5.19
CA THR A 129 24.95 -6.37 -5.86
C THR A 129 23.66 -5.62 -6.14
N TYR A 130 23.73 -4.31 -6.39
CA TYR A 130 22.57 -3.51 -6.78
C TYR A 130 22.26 -3.67 -8.26
N ARG A 131 20.99 -3.86 -8.62
CA ARG A 131 20.54 -4.04 -10.01
C ARG A 131 19.55 -2.94 -10.41
N PRO A 132 20.02 -1.83 -10.98
CA PRO A 132 19.16 -0.71 -11.37
C PRO A 132 18.04 -1.13 -12.32
N GLY A 133 16.81 -0.63 -12.09
CA GLY A 133 15.66 -0.84 -12.97
C GLY A 133 15.12 -2.28 -13.02
N ARG A 134 15.59 -3.19 -12.16
CA ARG A 134 15.14 -4.58 -12.12
C ARG A 134 14.68 -4.99 -10.73
N ARG A 135 13.66 -5.85 -10.68
CA ARG A 135 13.33 -6.57 -9.44
C ARG A 135 14.31 -7.72 -9.28
N ALA A 136 15.17 -7.63 -8.28
CA ALA A 136 16.15 -8.66 -7.98
C ALA A 136 15.55 -9.69 -7.01
N PRO A 137 15.71 -11.00 -7.26
CA PRO A 137 15.22 -12.05 -6.36
C PRO A 137 15.94 -12.03 -5.00
N GLU A 138 17.08 -11.38 -4.92
CA GLU A 138 17.85 -11.17 -3.70
C GLU A 138 17.23 -10.15 -2.73
N TRP A 139 16.19 -9.40 -3.18
CA TRP A 139 15.42 -8.45 -2.38
C TRP A 139 13.98 -8.92 -2.28
N ILE A 140 13.62 -9.44 -1.12
CA ILE A 140 12.29 -10.01 -0.88
C ILE A 140 11.47 -9.04 -0.04
N LYS A 141 10.43 -8.45 -0.64
CA LYS A 141 9.46 -7.62 0.08
C LYS A 141 8.34 -8.51 0.62
N THR A 142 8.19 -8.54 1.95
CA THR A 142 7.10 -9.23 2.64
C THR A 142 6.17 -8.17 3.25
N PRO A 143 5.07 -7.81 2.56
CA PRO A 143 4.12 -6.83 3.08
C PRO A 143 3.30 -7.45 4.21
N LEU A 144 3.02 -6.65 5.24
CA LEU A 144 1.96 -6.93 6.20
C LEU A 144 0.62 -6.62 5.56
N ARG A 145 -0.31 -7.55 5.67
CA ARG A 145 -1.67 -7.38 5.18
C ARG A 145 -2.63 -7.39 6.35
N LYS A 146 -3.61 -6.52 6.29
CA LYS A 146 -4.77 -6.50 7.17
C LYS A 146 -5.88 -7.28 6.52
N THR A 147 -6.79 -7.80 7.30
CA THR A 147 -8.04 -8.42 6.84
C THR A 147 -9.23 -7.61 7.31
N THR A 148 -10.29 -7.62 6.54
CA THR A 148 -11.60 -7.08 6.92
C THR A 148 -12.67 -7.88 6.20
N GLU A 149 -13.84 -7.96 6.79
CA GLU A 149 -15.04 -8.38 6.09
C GLU A 149 -15.53 -7.23 5.19
N ALA A 150 -16.21 -7.58 4.11
CA ALA A 150 -16.84 -6.64 3.19
C ALA A 150 -18.13 -7.21 2.63
N VAL A 151 -19.16 -6.38 2.53
CA VAL A 151 -20.43 -6.72 1.86
C VAL A 151 -20.24 -6.60 0.36
N VAL A 152 -20.62 -7.61 -0.40
CA VAL A 152 -20.65 -7.52 -1.86
C VAL A 152 -21.88 -6.73 -2.28
N VAL A 153 -21.66 -5.58 -2.92
CA VAL A 153 -22.72 -4.65 -3.34
C VAL A 153 -22.93 -4.63 -4.86
N GLY A 154 -22.01 -5.22 -5.59
CA GLY A 154 -22.05 -5.31 -7.04
C GLY A 154 -20.81 -5.97 -7.62
N TRP A 155 -20.79 -6.09 -8.93
CA TRP A 155 -19.67 -6.65 -9.67
C TRP A 155 -19.56 -6.03 -11.06
N VAL A 156 -18.43 -6.19 -11.72
CA VAL A 156 -18.23 -5.84 -13.13
C VAL A 156 -17.73 -7.04 -13.90
N ASP A 157 -18.06 -7.10 -15.18
CA ASP A 157 -17.64 -8.19 -16.07
C ASP A 157 -16.11 -8.30 -16.17
N GLY A 158 -15.63 -9.52 -16.26
CA GLY A 158 -14.23 -9.79 -16.55
C GLY A 158 -13.89 -9.53 -18.02
N SER A 159 -12.62 -9.22 -18.27
CA SER A 159 -12.06 -9.08 -19.60
C SER A 159 -10.96 -10.13 -19.85
N GLY A 160 -10.59 -10.35 -21.13
CA GLY A 160 -9.56 -11.29 -21.48
C GLY A 160 -9.83 -12.71 -20.95
N ALA A 161 -8.93 -13.24 -20.13
CA ALA A 161 -9.06 -14.57 -19.52
C ALA A 161 -10.24 -14.70 -18.54
N ALA A 162 -10.73 -13.58 -17.98
CA ALA A 162 -11.85 -13.54 -17.03
C ALA A 162 -13.22 -13.24 -17.68
N ARG A 163 -13.33 -13.12 -19.01
CA ARG A 163 -14.53 -12.67 -19.76
C ARG A 163 -15.82 -13.44 -19.47
N HIS A 164 -15.75 -14.62 -18.88
CA HIS A 164 -16.92 -15.46 -18.54
C HIS A 164 -17.18 -15.51 -17.03
N GLY A 165 -16.63 -14.59 -16.26
CA GLY A 165 -16.80 -14.51 -14.82
C GLY A 165 -16.70 -13.08 -14.32
N VAL A 166 -16.71 -12.93 -13.01
CA VAL A 166 -16.54 -11.64 -12.34
C VAL A 166 -15.14 -11.08 -12.64
N GLY A 167 -15.06 -9.86 -13.12
CA GLY A 167 -13.83 -9.09 -13.26
C GLY A 167 -13.36 -8.56 -11.92
N SER A 168 -14.23 -7.81 -11.25
CA SER A 168 -14.04 -7.35 -9.88
C SER A 168 -15.36 -7.31 -9.12
N LEU A 169 -15.30 -7.42 -7.78
CA LEU A 169 -16.43 -7.17 -6.88
C LEU A 169 -16.37 -5.74 -6.38
N LEU A 170 -17.51 -5.09 -6.28
CA LEU A 170 -17.73 -3.82 -5.59
C LEU A 170 -18.09 -4.12 -4.15
N LEU A 171 -17.43 -3.42 -3.22
CA LEU A 171 -17.46 -3.72 -1.80
C LEU A 171 -18.06 -2.57 -1.01
N GLY A 172 -18.85 -2.92 0.00
CA GLY A 172 -19.43 -2.00 0.97
C GLY A 172 -19.19 -2.45 2.41
N ALA A 173 -19.41 -1.52 3.33
CA ALA A 173 -19.45 -1.73 4.76
C ALA A 173 -20.41 -0.72 5.40
N TYR A 174 -20.89 -0.98 6.61
CA TYR A 174 -21.77 -0.04 7.30
C TYR A 174 -20.96 1.00 8.08
N ASP A 175 -21.41 2.26 7.99
CA ASP A 175 -20.86 3.36 8.77
C ASP A 175 -21.55 3.48 10.14
N ASP A 176 -21.15 4.49 10.96
CA ASP A 176 -21.70 4.74 12.30
C ASP A 176 -23.20 5.07 12.30
N ASP A 177 -23.68 5.57 11.17
CA ASP A 177 -25.11 5.91 10.99
C ASP A 177 -25.90 4.71 10.44
N GLY A 178 -25.31 3.53 10.31
CA GLY A 178 -25.93 2.32 9.76
C GLY A 178 -26.16 2.41 8.25
N ARG A 179 -25.45 3.28 7.52
CA ARG A 179 -25.58 3.41 6.07
C ARG A 179 -24.54 2.53 5.38
N LEU A 180 -24.95 1.79 4.38
CA LEU A 180 -24.05 1.00 3.54
C LEU A 180 -23.27 1.94 2.61
N VAL A 181 -21.96 2.04 2.83
CA VAL A 181 -21.07 2.92 2.07
C VAL A 181 -20.04 2.12 1.28
N TYR A 182 -19.60 2.67 0.15
CA TYR A 182 -18.57 2.07 -0.69
C TYR A 182 -17.21 2.09 0.00
N ILE A 183 -16.51 0.94 -0.01
CA ILE A 183 -15.16 0.81 0.56
C ILE A 183 -14.11 0.36 -0.46
N GLY A 184 -14.45 0.26 -1.74
CA GLY A 184 -13.52 -0.11 -2.80
C GLY A 184 -14.01 -1.25 -3.67
N HIS A 185 -13.14 -1.69 -4.58
CA HIS A 185 -13.38 -2.87 -5.42
C HIS A 185 -12.18 -3.81 -5.36
N VAL A 186 -12.45 -5.12 -5.54
CA VAL A 186 -11.41 -6.16 -5.53
C VAL A 186 -11.45 -6.97 -6.84
N GLY A 187 -10.31 -6.99 -7.56
CA GLY A 187 -10.15 -7.71 -8.83
C GLY A 187 -9.14 -8.86 -8.78
N THR A 188 -8.52 -9.10 -7.62
CA THR A 188 -7.47 -10.12 -7.42
C THR A 188 -7.85 -11.10 -6.31
N GLY A 189 -7.15 -12.24 -6.25
CA GLY A 189 -7.46 -13.30 -5.26
C GLY A 189 -8.46 -14.34 -5.75
N PHE A 190 -8.88 -14.28 -7.03
CA PHE A 190 -9.83 -15.21 -7.62
C PHE A 190 -9.14 -16.25 -8.51
N THR A 191 -9.57 -17.49 -8.40
CA THR A 191 -9.35 -18.51 -9.44
C THR A 191 -10.37 -18.35 -10.56
N THR A 192 -10.11 -18.91 -11.74
CA THR A 192 -11.08 -18.89 -12.85
C THR A 192 -12.40 -19.57 -12.48
N ALA A 193 -12.34 -20.67 -11.73
CA ALA A 193 -13.53 -21.38 -11.25
C ALA A 193 -14.36 -20.50 -10.29
N LEU A 194 -13.68 -19.85 -9.32
CA LEU A 194 -14.36 -18.97 -8.37
C LEU A 194 -15.03 -17.77 -9.05
N ARG A 195 -14.39 -17.18 -10.09
CA ARG A 195 -14.99 -16.08 -10.87
C ARG A 195 -16.30 -16.47 -11.53
N ARG A 196 -16.39 -17.69 -12.04
CA ARG A 196 -17.63 -18.22 -12.67
C ARG A 196 -18.71 -18.50 -11.62
N SER A 197 -18.35 -19.21 -10.55
CA SER A 197 -19.28 -19.52 -9.47
C SER A 197 -19.85 -18.25 -8.82
N LEU A 198 -19.01 -17.24 -8.55
CA LEU A 198 -19.47 -15.95 -8.04
C LEU A 198 -20.43 -15.26 -9.01
N ARG A 199 -20.16 -15.28 -10.33
CA ARG A 199 -21.06 -14.70 -11.33
C ARG A 199 -22.43 -15.36 -11.29
N GLU A 200 -22.48 -16.69 -11.26
CA GLU A 200 -23.73 -17.46 -11.20
C GLU A 200 -24.53 -17.12 -9.94
N GLN A 201 -23.86 -17.05 -8.80
CA GLN A 201 -24.47 -16.71 -7.52
C GLN A 201 -24.97 -15.26 -7.48
N LEU A 202 -24.14 -14.31 -7.94
CA LEU A 202 -24.49 -12.88 -7.93
C LEU A 202 -25.60 -12.54 -8.94
N ALA A 203 -25.71 -13.25 -10.06
CA ALA A 203 -26.77 -13.06 -11.04
C ALA A 203 -28.17 -13.31 -10.43
N THR A 204 -28.28 -14.18 -9.42
CA THR A 204 -29.56 -14.42 -8.72
C THR A 204 -29.95 -13.29 -7.76
N LEU A 205 -29.01 -12.41 -7.44
CA LEU A 205 -29.17 -11.30 -6.51
C LEU A 205 -29.20 -9.94 -7.22
N GLU A 206 -29.21 -9.91 -8.56
CA GLU A 206 -29.18 -8.65 -9.30
C GLU A 206 -30.35 -7.73 -8.97
N ARG A 207 -30.05 -6.44 -8.93
CA ARG A 207 -31.02 -5.35 -8.70
C ARG A 207 -30.73 -4.16 -9.62
N PRO A 208 -31.77 -3.38 -9.97
CA PRO A 208 -31.63 -2.31 -10.96
C PRO A 208 -30.85 -1.08 -10.46
N ALA A 209 -30.75 -0.88 -9.14
CA ALA A 209 -30.13 0.31 -8.54
C ALA A 209 -29.10 -0.07 -7.49
N SER A 210 -28.12 0.82 -7.28
CA SER A 210 -27.11 0.66 -6.23
C SER A 210 -27.74 0.55 -4.83
N PRO A 211 -27.28 -0.38 -3.97
CA PRO A 211 -27.70 -0.46 -2.58
C PRO A 211 -26.98 0.54 -1.67
N LEU A 212 -25.97 1.26 -2.19
CA LEU A 212 -25.15 2.17 -1.43
C LEU A 212 -25.88 3.49 -1.12
N ALA A 213 -25.62 4.06 0.06
CA ALA A 213 -26.17 5.34 0.50
C ALA A 213 -25.72 6.53 -0.37
N ALA A 214 -24.55 6.41 -0.99
CA ALA A 214 -24.01 7.40 -1.93
C ALA A 214 -23.38 6.68 -3.15
N PRO A 215 -23.41 7.30 -4.34
CA PRO A 215 -22.82 6.69 -5.53
C PRO A 215 -21.29 6.54 -5.35
N PRO A 216 -20.74 5.39 -5.74
CA PRO A 216 -19.28 5.21 -5.75
C PRO A 216 -18.65 6.04 -6.88
N PRO A 217 -17.30 6.16 -6.92
CA PRO A 217 -16.61 6.83 -8.02
C PRO A 217 -17.06 6.29 -9.38
N SER A 218 -17.37 7.18 -10.33
CA SER A 218 -17.95 6.81 -11.64
C SER A 218 -17.09 5.82 -12.43
N ARG A 219 -15.75 5.88 -12.28
CA ARG A 219 -14.84 4.91 -12.92
C ARG A 219 -15.02 3.48 -12.40
N ASP A 220 -15.42 3.32 -11.12
CA ASP A 220 -15.58 2.03 -10.45
C ASP A 220 -17.00 1.48 -10.65
N ALA A 221 -17.98 2.38 -10.87
CA ALA A 221 -19.39 2.06 -11.10
C ALA A 221 -19.76 1.87 -12.59
N LYS A 222 -18.81 2.16 -13.50
CA LYS A 222 -19.05 1.99 -14.93
C LYS A 222 -19.31 0.51 -15.24
N ASP A 223 -20.43 0.25 -15.89
CA ASP A 223 -20.89 -1.09 -16.26
C ASP A 223 -21.06 -2.05 -15.05
N ALA A 224 -21.39 -1.50 -13.88
CA ALA A 224 -21.60 -2.28 -12.67
C ALA A 224 -22.96 -2.98 -12.67
N HIS A 225 -22.96 -4.26 -12.35
CA HIS A 225 -24.14 -5.05 -11.99
C HIS A 225 -24.33 -4.94 -10.47
N TRP A 226 -25.40 -4.28 -10.05
CA TRP A 226 -25.73 -4.13 -8.63
C TRP A 226 -26.42 -5.36 -8.10
N VAL A 227 -26.17 -5.71 -6.84
CA VAL A 227 -26.78 -6.88 -6.21
C VAL A 227 -27.38 -6.53 -4.85
N GLU A 228 -28.36 -7.33 -4.41
CA GLU A 228 -28.83 -7.27 -3.03
C GLU A 228 -27.66 -7.58 -2.08
N PRO A 229 -27.43 -6.75 -1.04
CA PRO A 229 -26.28 -6.85 -0.15
C PRO A 229 -26.44 -8.00 0.86
N GLN A 230 -26.37 -9.23 0.37
CA GLN A 230 -26.58 -10.47 1.14
C GLN A 230 -25.28 -11.24 1.39
N LEU A 231 -24.27 -11.07 0.53
CA LEU A 231 -23.04 -11.82 0.60
C LEU A 231 -21.96 -11.01 1.33
N VAL A 232 -21.29 -11.66 2.27
CA VAL A 232 -20.11 -11.15 2.98
C VAL A 232 -18.89 -11.95 2.56
N GLY A 233 -17.74 -11.30 2.47
CA GLY A 233 -16.49 -12.00 2.22
C GLY A 233 -15.29 -11.35 2.87
N ASP A 234 -14.25 -12.16 3.03
CA ASP A 234 -12.96 -11.72 3.57
C ASP A 234 -12.11 -11.07 2.47
N VAL A 235 -11.51 -9.95 2.83
CA VAL A 235 -10.63 -9.18 1.95
C VAL A 235 -9.33 -8.85 2.70
N GLU A 236 -8.21 -9.30 2.16
CA GLU A 236 -6.91 -8.76 2.57
C GLU A 236 -6.66 -7.42 1.89
N TYR A 237 -6.07 -6.49 2.62
CA TYR A 237 -5.71 -5.16 2.11
C TYR A 237 -4.46 -4.62 2.80
N ARG A 238 -3.87 -3.56 2.27
CA ARG A 238 -2.71 -2.90 2.90
C ARG A 238 -3.12 -1.77 3.83
N GLU A 239 -3.96 -0.90 3.35
CA GLU A 239 -4.40 0.31 4.04
C GLU A 239 -5.84 0.64 3.63
N TYR A 240 -6.62 1.19 4.55
CA TYR A 240 -7.90 1.83 4.26
C TYR A 240 -7.72 3.34 4.38
N THR A 241 -7.83 4.05 3.26
CA THR A 241 -7.57 5.49 3.20
C THR A 241 -8.45 6.14 2.13
N GLY A 242 -8.91 7.37 2.42
CA GLY A 242 -9.81 8.09 1.51
C GLY A 242 -11.12 7.34 1.22
N GLY A 243 -11.61 6.53 2.16
CA GLY A 243 -12.83 5.74 2.01
C GLY A 243 -12.66 4.51 1.11
N SER A 244 -11.42 4.06 0.82
CA SER A 244 -11.21 2.90 -0.05
C SER A 244 -10.07 2.00 0.42
N LEU A 245 -10.26 0.68 0.22
CA LEU A 245 -9.25 -0.35 0.44
C LEU A 245 -8.12 -0.24 -0.60
N ARG A 246 -6.89 -0.27 -0.14
CA ARG A 246 -5.68 -0.24 -0.99
C ARG A 246 -5.15 -1.65 -1.22
N HIS A 247 -4.91 -1.99 -2.49
CA HIS A 247 -4.43 -3.30 -2.93
C HIS A 247 -5.24 -4.47 -2.34
N PRO A 248 -6.58 -4.45 -2.44
CA PRO A 248 -7.40 -5.52 -1.90
C PRO A 248 -7.18 -6.83 -2.65
N SER A 249 -7.32 -7.94 -1.93
CA SER A 249 -7.27 -9.30 -2.46
C SER A 249 -8.36 -10.13 -1.80
N TRP A 250 -9.22 -10.72 -2.61
CA TRP A 250 -10.31 -11.57 -2.15
C TRP A 250 -9.79 -12.87 -1.54
N LYS A 251 -10.38 -13.30 -0.43
CA LYS A 251 -10.01 -14.53 0.28
C LYS A 251 -11.11 -15.59 0.26
N GLY A 252 -12.37 -15.19 0.24
CA GLY A 252 -13.49 -16.10 0.22
C GLY A 252 -14.78 -15.47 0.72
N LEU A 253 -15.89 -16.18 0.53
CA LEU A 253 -17.16 -15.85 1.17
C LEU A 253 -17.13 -16.24 2.66
N ARG A 254 -17.94 -15.54 3.44
CA ARG A 254 -18.14 -15.74 4.89
C ARG A 254 -19.62 -16.09 5.12
N ASP A 255 -19.92 -17.39 5.13
CA ASP A 255 -21.29 -17.89 5.34
C ASP A 255 -21.72 -17.77 6.83
N ASP A 256 -20.75 -17.51 7.72
CA ASP A 256 -20.94 -17.31 9.15
C ASP A 256 -21.18 -15.85 9.56
N LYS A 257 -21.21 -14.91 8.59
CA LYS A 257 -21.40 -13.49 8.83
C LYS A 257 -22.60 -12.95 8.08
N THR A 258 -23.32 -12.02 8.72
CA THR A 258 -24.39 -11.26 8.09
C THR A 258 -23.90 -9.88 7.63
N PRO A 259 -24.48 -9.29 6.59
CA PRO A 259 -24.09 -7.94 6.13
C PRO A 259 -24.12 -6.88 7.23
N ALA A 260 -25.08 -6.96 8.15
CA ALA A 260 -25.25 -5.98 9.24
C ALA A 260 -24.11 -6.00 10.27
N GLU A 261 -23.26 -7.03 10.27
CA GLU A 261 -22.09 -7.16 11.14
C GLU A 261 -20.81 -6.59 10.52
N VAL A 262 -20.89 -6.05 9.29
CA VAL A 262 -19.71 -5.58 8.54
C VAL A 262 -19.52 -4.09 8.74
N ASP A 263 -18.60 -3.73 9.62
CA ASP A 263 -18.20 -2.35 9.92
C ASP A 263 -17.08 -1.84 9.00
N LEU A 264 -16.88 -0.52 9.02
CA LEU A 264 -15.76 0.11 8.30
C LEU A 264 -14.41 -0.44 8.75
N PRO A 265 -13.46 -0.68 7.82
CA PRO A 265 -12.14 -1.19 8.15
C PRO A 265 -11.39 -0.32 9.16
N GLY A 266 -10.77 -0.96 10.17
CA GLY A 266 -9.93 -0.29 11.18
C GLY A 266 -10.66 0.13 12.46
N ARG A 267 -11.87 -0.35 12.70
CA ARG A 267 -12.64 -0.13 13.95
C ARG A 267 -12.40 -1.19 15.04
N HIS A 268 -11.62 -2.23 14.75
CA HIS A 268 -11.28 -3.30 15.71
C HIS A 268 -9.87 -3.15 16.24
#